data_688ba37b5ab5ad372da80c972ccffcf6
#
_entry.id   688ba37b5ab5ad372da80c972ccffcf6
#
_cell.length_a   1.000
_cell.length_b   1.000
_cell.length_c   1.000
_cell.angle_alpha   90.00
_cell.angle_beta   90.00
_cell.angle_gamma   90.00
#
_symmetry.space_group_name_H-M   'P 1'
#
loop_
_entity.id
_entity.type
_entity.pdbx_description
1 polymer ?
#
loop_
_entity_poly.entity_id
_entity_poly.type
_entity_poly.pdbx_seq_one_letter_code
_entity_poly.pdbx_strand_id
1 'polypeptide(L)'
;MHRRKNVVTAGLAATVSALALTAAGFAVPAQAAPSAPAAAGVDCDGWVHNNNPDHGIAGCSNNTDRTVTFRAEVVCGWAPDVSGQWVTLAPGQYGESSGVCAIYSSGVGSVGWTIQ
;
A
#
# COMPACT_ATOMS: atom_id res chain seq x y z
N MET A 1 36.39 32.42 -10.67
CA MET A 1 36.94 31.77 -10.72
C MET A 1 36.88 31.14 -10.79
N HIS A 2 36.76 31.42 -11.03
CA HIS A 2 36.99 30.50 -11.28
C HIS A 2 37.06 29.84 -11.37
N ARG A 3 36.67 29.82 -11.36
CA ARG A 3 37.14 29.05 -11.66
C ARG A 3 37.16 28.16 -11.70
N ARG A 4 37.02 28.54 -11.80
CA ARG A 4 37.43 27.66 -11.98
C ARG A 4 37.29 26.78 -12.10
N LYS A 5 37.11 27.07 -12.15
CA LYS A 5 37.44 26.24 -12.33
C LYS A 5 37.21 25.27 -12.41
N ASN A 6 37.29 25.66 -12.52
CA ASN A 6 37.47 24.68 -12.72
C ASN A 6 37.12 23.88 -12.72
N VAL A 7 37.02 24.09 -12.76
CA VAL A 7 37.09 23.09 -12.83
C VAL A 7 36.67 22.39 -12.95
N VAL A 8 36.71 22.65 -13.08
CA VAL A 8 36.70 21.73 -13.24
C VAL A 8 36.30 21.05 -13.33
N THR A 9 36.33 21.18 -13.50
CA THR A 9 36.29 20.33 -13.65
C THR A 9 35.92 19.59 -13.64
N ALA A 10 35.90 19.84 -13.64
CA ALA A 10 35.74 18.88 -13.64
C ALA A 10 35.24 18.18 -13.57
N GLY A 11 35.20 18.36 -13.55
CA GLY A 11 34.98 17.36 -13.48
C GLY A 11 34.29 16.80 -13.43
N LEU A 12 34.16 16.80 -13.56
CA LEU A 12 33.84 15.92 -13.55
C LEU A 12 33.26 15.27 -13.46
N ALA A 13 33.23 15.42 -13.53
CA ALA A 13 32.95 14.57 -13.52
C ALA A 13 32.36 13.99 -13.36
N ALA A 14 32.27 14.06 -13.34
CA ALA A 14 31.92 13.17 -13.26
C ALA A 14 31.32 12.65 -13.13
N THR A 15 31.20 12.69 -13.11
CA THR A 15 30.81 11.82 -13.03
C THR A 15 30.15 11.26 -12.81
N VAL A 16 30.05 11.39 -12.70
CA VAL A 16 29.64 10.53 -12.52
C VAL A 16 29.00 10.02 -12.38
N SER A 17 28.93 10.05 -12.41
CA SER A 17 28.55 9.25 -12.29
C SER A 17 27.99 8.75 -12.06
N ALA A 18 27.85 8.75 -11.92
CA ALA A 18 27.47 7.92 -11.69
C ALA A 18 26.89 7.53 -11.45
N LEU A 19 26.78 7.57 -11.30
CA LEU A 19 26.45 6.81 -11.06
C LEU A 19 25.86 6.34 -10.80
N ALA A 20 25.79 6.42 -10.73
CA ALA A 20 25.43 5.69 -10.51
C ALA A 20 24.88 5.37 -10.29
N LEU A 21 24.78 5.39 -10.09
CA LEU A 21 24.48 4.72 -9.87
C LEU A 21 23.99 4.31 -9.63
N THR A 22 23.97 4.37 -9.51
CA THR A 22 23.69 3.73 -9.32
C THR A 22 23.23 3.39 -9.01
N ALA A 23 23.17 3.37 -8.78
CA ALA A 23 22.82 2.77 -8.48
C ALA A 23 22.38 2.52 -8.19
N ALA A 24 22.36 2.53 -8.04
CA ALA A 24 22.01 1.99 -7.78
C ALA A 24 21.54 1.70 -7.44
N GLY A 25 21.47 1.74 -7.23
CA GLY A 25 21.06 1.12 -6.90
C GLY A 25 20.53 1.02 -6.61
N PHE A 26 20.34 1.02 -6.35
CA PHE A 26 19.82 0.69 -6.04
C PHE A 26 19.17 0.40 -5.50
N ALA A 27 19.24 0.37 -5.19
CA ALA A 27 18.73 -0.02 -4.73
C ALA A 27 17.85 -0.22 -4.46
N VAL A 28 17.52 -0.45 -4.36
CA VAL A 28 16.73 -0.73 -4.14
C VAL A 28 16.18 -1.22 -3.74
N PRO A 29 16.06 -1.37 -3.52
CA PRO A 29 15.49 -1.93 -3.13
C PRO A 29 14.71 -2.37 -2.76
N ALA A 30 14.65 -2.53 -2.49
CA ALA A 30 14.04 -3.12 -2.13
C ALA A 30 13.03 -3.12 -1.87
N GLN A 31 12.54 -3.08 -2.07
CA GLN A 31 11.63 -3.12 -1.90
C GLN A 31 10.98 -3.88 -1.53
N ALA A 32 10.96 -3.92 -1.02
CA ALA A 32 10.41 -4.75 -0.53
C ALA A 32 9.16 -4.87 -0.71
N ALA A 33 8.81 -5.43 -0.92
CA ALA A 33 7.78 -5.79 -1.28
C ALA A 33 6.64 -5.62 -0.66
N PRO A 34 6.02 -4.98 -0.87
CA PRO A 34 4.86 -4.89 -0.38
C PRO A 34 3.98 -5.83 -0.73
N SER A 35 3.49 -6.22 0.08
CA SER A 35 2.61 -7.15 -0.09
C SER A 35 1.62 -6.87 -1.04
N ALA A 36 0.83 -6.05 -0.97
CA ALA A 36 -0.20 -5.94 -1.85
C ALA A 36 0.20 -5.00 -2.80
N PRO A 37 0.09 -5.29 -3.97
CA PRO A 37 0.34 -4.42 -4.99
C PRO A 37 -0.64 -3.38 -4.84
N ALA A 38 -0.27 -2.36 -4.39
CA ALA A 38 -1.13 -1.31 -4.36
C ALA A 38 -1.46 -0.95 -5.75
N ALA A 39 -2.65 -0.80 -6.07
CA ALA A 39 -3.02 -0.16 -7.28
C ALA A 39 -2.60 1.27 -7.12
N ALA A 40 -1.79 1.77 -8.02
CA ALA A 40 -1.30 3.12 -7.96
C ALA A 40 -2.48 4.08 -7.83
N GLY A 41 -2.44 4.92 -6.81
CA GLY A 41 -3.49 5.90 -6.57
C GLY A 41 -4.65 5.40 -5.74
N VAL A 42 -4.62 4.16 -5.28
CA VAL A 42 -5.63 3.67 -4.34
C VAL A 42 -4.96 3.43 -3.01
N ASP A 43 -5.36 4.18 -2.01
CA ASP A 43 -4.77 4.10 -0.68
C ASP A 43 -5.73 3.41 0.25
N CYS A 44 -5.32 2.31 0.84
CA CYS A 44 -6.15 1.52 1.73
C CYS A 44 -5.49 1.30 3.07
N ASP A 45 -6.33 1.13 4.10
CA ASP A 45 -5.90 0.73 5.44
C ASP A 45 -6.86 -0.31 5.97
N GLY A 46 -6.35 -1.14 6.87
CA GLY A 46 -7.19 -2.12 7.57
C GLY A 46 -7.06 -1.96 9.07
N TRP A 47 -8.16 -2.16 9.78
CA TRP A 47 -8.16 -2.07 11.25
C TRP A 47 -9.25 -2.94 11.84
N VAL A 48 -9.18 -3.13 13.15
CA VAL A 48 -10.18 -3.86 13.90
C VAL A 48 -11.08 -2.83 14.57
N HIS A 49 -12.39 -3.09 14.52
CA HIS A 49 -13.36 -2.20 15.17
C HIS A 49 -13.06 -2.09 16.65
N ASN A 50 -13.06 -0.87 17.19
CA ASN A 50 -12.59 -0.65 18.55
C ASN A 50 -13.51 -1.22 19.61
N ASN A 51 -14.76 -1.51 19.30
CA ASN A 51 -15.72 -2.09 20.24
C ASN A 51 -16.09 -3.53 19.92
N ASN A 52 -15.51 -4.10 18.86
CA ASN A 52 -15.85 -5.46 18.46
C ASN A 52 -14.61 -6.14 17.88
N PRO A 53 -13.93 -6.98 18.64
CA PRO A 53 -12.70 -7.62 18.18
C PRO A 53 -12.91 -8.61 17.03
N ASP A 54 -14.14 -8.97 16.73
CA ASP A 54 -14.46 -9.87 15.63
C ASP A 54 -14.73 -9.10 14.31
N HIS A 55 -14.73 -7.80 14.34
CA HIS A 55 -15.11 -6.98 13.19
C HIS A 55 -13.89 -6.31 12.57
N GLY A 56 -13.53 -6.72 11.36
CA GLY A 56 -12.43 -6.15 10.61
C GLY A 56 -12.94 -5.22 9.52
N ILE A 57 -12.27 -4.10 9.32
CA ILE A 57 -12.68 -3.06 8.40
C ILE A 57 -11.50 -2.70 7.51
N ALA A 58 -11.75 -2.57 6.23
CA ALA A 58 -10.78 -2.02 5.28
C ALA A 58 -11.38 -0.76 4.67
N GLY A 59 -10.64 0.34 4.71
CA GLY A 59 -11.06 1.59 4.09
C GLY A 59 -10.12 1.95 2.97
N CYS A 60 -10.65 2.41 1.85
CA CYS A 60 -9.86 2.79 0.69
C CYS A 60 -10.29 4.15 0.16
N SER A 61 -9.31 4.93 -0.30
CA SER A 61 -9.53 6.17 -1.02
C SER A 61 -9.11 5.96 -2.48
N ASN A 62 -9.97 6.31 -3.39
CA ASN A 62 -9.67 6.19 -4.81
C ASN A 62 -9.16 7.53 -5.33
N ASN A 63 -7.84 7.65 -5.45
CA ASN A 63 -7.20 8.85 -5.98
C ASN A 63 -6.84 8.69 -7.46
N THR A 64 -7.50 7.78 -8.16
CA THR A 64 -7.30 7.59 -9.59
C THR A 64 -8.38 8.33 -10.37
N ASP A 65 -8.27 8.32 -11.69
CA ASP A 65 -9.27 8.93 -12.57
C ASP A 65 -10.30 7.92 -13.09
N ARG A 66 -10.35 6.72 -12.51
CA ARG A 66 -11.28 5.68 -12.94
C ARG A 66 -11.94 5.03 -11.72
N THR A 67 -13.04 4.35 -11.99
CA THR A 67 -13.76 3.63 -10.94
C THR A 67 -12.98 2.41 -10.48
N VAL A 68 -12.99 2.18 -9.18
CA VAL A 68 -12.26 1.07 -8.55
C VAL A 68 -13.22 0.35 -7.63
N THR A 69 -13.11 -0.97 -7.58
CA THR A 69 -13.92 -1.81 -6.70
C THR A 69 -13.00 -2.61 -5.78
N PHE A 70 -13.33 -2.67 -4.51
CA PHE A 70 -12.53 -3.38 -3.53
C PHE A 70 -13.41 -4.06 -2.49
N ARG A 71 -12.81 -4.99 -1.75
CA ARG A 71 -13.46 -5.57 -0.58
C ARG A 71 -12.43 -5.87 0.50
N ALA A 72 -12.88 -5.92 1.74
CA ALA A 72 -12.04 -6.33 2.85
C ALA A 72 -11.79 -7.83 2.82
N GLU A 73 -10.61 -8.24 3.25
CA GLU A 73 -10.26 -9.63 3.49
C GLU A 73 -9.85 -9.74 4.95
N VAL A 74 -10.63 -10.42 5.74
CA VAL A 74 -10.43 -10.47 7.18
C VAL A 74 -9.94 -11.86 7.58
N VAL A 75 -8.76 -11.90 8.19
CA VAL A 75 -8.21 -13.15 8.70
C VAL A 75 -8.70 -13.33 10.14
N CYS A 76 -9.37 -14.44 10.37
CA CYS A 76 -9.97 -14.73 11.68
C CYS A 76 -9.16 -15.79 12.41
N GLY A 77 -8.92 -15.61 13.71
CA GLY A 77 -8.23 -16.60 14.50
C GLY A 77 -9.16 -17.75 14.82
N TRP A 78 -8.69 -18.99 14.61
CA TRP A 78 -9.43 -20.22 14.92
C TRP A 78 -10.78 -20.32 14.21
N ALA A 79 -10.93 -19.64 13.08
CA ALA A 79 -12.16 -19.67 12.30
C ALA A 79 -11.81 -19.36 10.85
N PRO A 80 -12.68 -19.71 9.88
CA PRO A 80 -12.42 -19.38 8.50
C PRO A 80 -12.33 -17.87 8.28
N ASP A 81 -11.48 -17.48 7.36
CA ASP A 81 -11.39 -16.07 6.97
C ASP A 81 -12.69 -15.63 6.31
N VAL A 82 -12.97 -14.34 6.40
CA VAL A 82 -14.19 -13.79 5.81
C VAL A 82 -13.84 -12.63 4.89
N SER A 83 -14.65 -12.45 3.87
CA SER A 83 -14.51 -11.33 2.96
C SER A 83 -15.68 -10.39 3.17
N GLY A 84 -15.41 -9.10 3.04
CA GLY A 84 -16.46 -8.09 3.12
C GLY A 84 -17.19 -7.95 1.80
N GLN A 85 -18.13 -7.03 1.78
CA GLN A 85 -18.87 -6.71 0.58
C GLN A 85 -17.98 -5.96 -0.42
N TRP A 86 -18.27 -6.12 -1.68
CA TRP A 86 -17.61 -5.32 -2.71
C TRP A 86 -18.13 -3.89 -2.64
N VAL A 87 -17.20 -2.95 -2.65
CA VAL A 87 -17.51 -1.52 -2.60
C VAL A 87 -16.91 -0.85 -3.81
N THR A 88 -17.71 -0.11 -4.55
CA THR A 88 -17.28 0.58 -5.75
C THR A 88 -17.08 2.06 -5.45
N LEU A 89 -15.93 2.58 -5.83
CA LEU A 89 -15.55 3.96 -5.56
C LEU A 89 -15.34 4.69 -6.88
N ALA A 90 -16.03 5.79 -7.04
CA ALA A 90 -15.74 6.71 -8.15
C ALA A 90 -14.44 7.47 -7.81
N PRO A 91 -13.84 8.15 -8.80
CA PRO A 91 -12.67 8.96 -8.53
C PRO A 91 -12.91 9.95 -7.39
N GLY A 92 -11.98 9.99 -6.46
CA GLY A 92 -12.04 10.90 -5.31
C GLY A 92 -12.87 10.41 -4.14
N GLN A 93 -13.49 9.24 -4.25
CA GLN A 93 -14.33 8.73 -3.18
C GLN A 93 -13.55 7.87 -2.19
N TYR A 94 -14.04 7.85 -0.97
CA TYR A 94 -13.59 6.97 0.10
C TYR A 94 -14.74 6.03 0.46
N GLY A 95 -14.42 4.79 0.80
CA GLY A 95 -15.43 3.85 1.26
C GLY A 95 -14.80 2.77 2.13
N GLU A 96 -15.66 2.03 2.81
CA GLU A 96 -15.24 0.97 3.71
C GLU A 96 -15.96 -0.32 3.40
N SER A 97 -15.24 -1.43 3.52
CA SER A 97 -15.76 -2.79 3.44
C SER A 97 -15.40 -3.49 4.73
N SER A 98 -16.23 -4.37 5.21
CA SER A 98 -15.95 -5.01 6.49
C SER A 98 -16.46 -6.44 6.51
N GLY A 99 -15.88 -7.24 7.39
CA GLY A 99 -16.31 -8.59 7.64
C GLY A 99 -16.28 -8.87 9.13
N VAL A 100 -17.12 -9.81 9.57
CA VAL A 100 -17.21 -10.18 10.96
C VAL A 100 -16.86 -11.65 11.09
N CYS A 101 -15.88 -11.94 11.93
CA CYS A 101 -15.46 -13.31 12.21
C CYS A 101 -16.53 -14.03 13.01
N ALA A 102 -16.54 -15.36 12.90
CA ALA A 102 -17.50 -16.17 13.65
C ALA A 102 -17.36 -15.91 15.15
N ILE A 103 -18.48 -16.07 15.85
CA ILE A 103 -18.52 -15.74 17.26
C ILE A 103 -17.56 -16.60 18.09
N TYR A 104 -17.23 -17.78 17.60
CA TYR A 104 -16.30 -18.67 18.30
C TYR A 104 -14.84 -18.38 17.95
N SER A 105 -14.57 -17.40 17.11
CA SER A 105 -13.21 -17.07 16.72
C SER A 105 -12.48 -16.40 17.88
N SER A 106 -11.17 -16.37 17.79
CA SER A 106 -10.36 -15.61 18.75
C SER A 106 -10.22 -14.14 18.34
N GLY A 107 -11.00 -13.70 17.35
CA GLY A 107 -11.00 -12.33 16.90
C GLY A 107 -10.25 -12.16 15.58
N VAL A 108 -10.23 -10.94 15.11
CA VAL A 108 -9.55 -10.60 13.87
C VAL A 108 -8.04 -10.64 14.09
N GLY A 109 -7.34 -11.38 13.25
CA GLY A 109 -5.88 -11.46 13.29
C GLY A 109 -5.26 -10.40 12.41
N SER A 110 -5.84 -10.15 11.24
CA SER A 110 -5.35 -9.11 10.33
C SER A 110 -6.47 -8.75 9.36
N VAL A 111 -6.34 -7.56 8.77
CA VAL A 111 -7.27 -7.09 7.77
C VAL A 111 -6.48 -6.64 6.54
N GLY A 112 -6.82 -7.20 5.40
CA GLY A 112 -6.31 -6.79 4.12
C GLY A 112 -7.46 -6.42 3.20
N TRP A 113 -7.16 -6.34 1.92
CA TRP A 113 -8.17 -5.99 0.93
C TRP A 113 -7.78 -6.57 -0.43
N THR A 114 -8.79 -6.73 -1.28
CA THR A 114 -8.61 -7.13 -2.68
C THR A 114 -9.20 -6.04 -3.56
N ILE A 115 -8.45 -5.62 -4.56
CA ILE A 115 -8.91 -4.63 -5.52
C ILE A 115 -9.13 -5.32 -6.87
N GLN A 116 -10.27 -5.05 -7.46
CA GLN A 116 -10.65 -5.59 -8.75
C GLN A 116 -10.25 -4.65 -9.87
#